data_d084b697261f7f35adae2e32fe0b1956
#
_entry.id   d084b697261f7f35adae2e32fe0b1956
#
_cell.length_a   1.000
_cell.length_b   1.000
_cell.length_c   1.000
_cell.angle_alpha   90.00
_cell.angle_beta   90.00
_cell.angle_gamma   90.00
#
_symmetry.space_group_name_H-M   'P 1'
#
loop_
_entity.id
_entity.type
_entity.pdbx_description
1 polymer ?
#
loop_
_entity_poly.entity_id
_entity_poly.type
_entity_poly.pdbx_seq_one_letter_code
_entity_poly.pdbx_strand_id
1 'polypeptide(L)' 'MNIPNERGFYWLLLSPSSYWQVVLVSARGVAFAGLGWVDRKDFQRQYPDSQWGQRLPAPSDTR' A
#
# COMPACT_ATOMS: atom_id res chain seq x y z
N MET A 1 -4.12 -11.18 -3.95
CA MET A 1 -4.48 -10.37 -2.78
C MET A 1 -4.97 -9.01 -3.18
N ASN A 2 -6.08 -8.60 -2.62
CA ASN A 2 -6.71 -7.36 -3.04
C ASN A 2 -6.16 -6.14 -2.29
N ILE A 3 -6.07 -5.05 -3.01
CA ILE A 3 -5.71 -3.78 -2.39
C ILE A 3 -6.84 -3.38 -1.44
N PRO A 4 -6.51 -2.90 -0.23
CA PRO A 4 -7.55 -2.47 0.71
C PRO A 4 -8.47 -1.41 0.11
N ASN A 5 -9.73 -1.46 0.49
CA ASN A 5 -10.70 -0.49 0.00
C ASN A 5 -10.68 0.80 0.78
N GLU A 6 -10.30 0.75 2.03
CA GLU A 6 -10.27 1.94 2.87
C GLU A 6 -9.00 2.73 2.67
N ARG A 7 -9.15 4.02 2.57
CA ARG A 7 -8.02 4.91 2.46
C ARG A 7 -7.21 4.90 3.74
N GLY A 8 -5.90 4.96 3.62
CA GLY A 8 -5.04 5.03 4.79
C GLY A 8 -3.66 4.48 4.52
N PHE A 9 -2.85 4.45 5.57
CA PHE A 9 -1.51 3.89 5.49
C PHE A 9 -1.55 2.43 5.88
N TYR A 10 -0.80 1.62 5.14
CA TYR A 10 -0.78 0.17 5.36
C TYR A 10 0.62 -0.37 5.22
N TRP A 11 0.88 -1.45 5.93
CA TRP A 11 2.08 -2.23 5.69
C TRP A 11 1.89 -3.03 4.42
N LEU A 12 2.92 -3.09 3.61
CA LEU A 12 2.88 -3.79 2.34
C LEU A 12 4.14 -4.60 2.12
N LEU A 13 3.96 -5.85 1.72
CA LEU A 13 5.05 -6.71 1.30
C LEU A 13 4.86 -7.00 -0.19
N LEU A 14 5.75 -6.48 -1.02
CA LEU A 14 5.57 -6.59 -2.47
C LEU A 14 5.77 -8.01 -2.98
N SER A 15 6.71 -8.71 -2.37
CA SER A 15 6.96 -10.10 -2.74
C SER A 15 7.55 -10.80 -1.54
N PRO A 16 7.55 -12.15 -1.54
CA PRO A 16 8.10 -12.87 -0.40
C PRO A 16 9.56 -12.57 -0.12
N SER A 17 10.31 -12.13 -1.14
CA SER A 17 11.73 -11.85 -0.95
C SER A 17 12.01 -10.39 -0.61
N SER A 18 11.01 -9.56 -0.54
CA SER A 18 11.21 -8.16 -0.18
C SER A 18 10.96 -7.98 1.32
N TYR A 19 10.88 -6.73 1.75
CA TYR A 19 10.61 -6.45 3.15
C TYR A 19 9.39 -5.55 3.25
N TRP A 20 8.81 -5.52 4.44
CA TRP A 20 7.62 -4.74 4.69
C TRP A 20 7.91 -3.26 4.60
N GLN A 21 7.00 -2.52 4.01
CA GLN A 21 7.13 -1.08 3.90
C GLN A 21 5.75 -0.45 4.08
N VAL A 22 5.74 0.84 4.37
CA VAL A 22 4.49 1.57 4.58
C VAL A 22 4.14 2.31 3.31
N VAL A 23 2.89 2.17 2.88
CA VAL A 23 2.40 2.86 1.69
C VAL A 23 1.07 3.51 2.01
N LEU A 24 0.69 4.49 1.18
CA LEU A 24 -0.60 5.14 1.30
C LEU A 24 -1.55 4.59 0.24
N VAL A 25 -2.73 4.18 0.68
CA VAL A 25 -3.75 3.65 -0.22
C VAL A 25 -4.88 4.65 -0.32
N SER A 26 -5.36 4.88 -1.52
CA SER A 26 -6.52 5.75 -1.75
C SER A 26 -7.27 5.27 -2.99
N ALA A 27 -8.33 5.98 -3.34
CA ALA A 27 -9.08 5.64 -4.54
C ALA A 27 -8.23 5.72 -5.80
N ARG A 28 -7.19 6.54 -5.79
CA ARG A 28 -6.30 6.67 -6.94
C ARG A 28 -5.41 5.45 -7.13
N GLY A 29 -5.06 4.80 -6.06
CA GLY A 29 -4.13 3.70 -6.12
C GLY A 29 -3.25 3.64 -4.90
N VAL A 30 -1.99 3.26 -5.09
CA VAL A 30 -1.05 3.06 -4.01
C VAL A 30 0.12 4.01 -4.19
N ALA A 31 0.44 4.77 -3.14
CA ALA A 31 1.55 5.72 -3.19
C ALA A 31 2.75 5.16 -2.44
N PHE A 32 3.86 5.03 -3.13
CA PHE A 32 5.11 4.55 -2.56
C PHE A 32 6.01 5.72 -2.23
N ALA A 33 6.74 5.61 -1.15
CA ALA A 33 7.71 6.64 -0.80
C ALA A 33 8.74 6.76 -1.93
N GLY A 34 8.85 7.95 -2.49
CA GLY A 34 9.84 8.21 -3.53
C GLY A 34 9.46 7.80 -4.94
N LEU A 35 8.38 7.07 -5.10
CA LEU A 35 7.99 6.59 -6.42
C LEU A 35 6.68 7.19 -6.93
N GLY A 36 5.92 7.82 -6.05
CA GLY A 36 4.65 8.39 -6.46
C GLY A 36 3.53 7.36 -6.50
N TRP A 37 2.47 7.68 -7.24
CA TRP A 37 1.28 6.86 -7.27
C TRP A 37 1.36 5.78 -8.33
N VAL A 38 0.85 4.60 -7.97
CA VAL A 38 0.67 3.50 -8.92
C VAL A 38 -0.82 3.19 -8.95
N ASP A 39 -1.39 3.16 -10.14
CA ASP A 39 -2.79 2.86 -10.30
C ASP A 39 -3.11 1.47 -9.75
N ARG A 40 -4.33 1.29 -9.23
CA ARG A 40 -4.72 0.02 -8.62
C ARG A 40 -4.56 -1.16 -9.58
N LYS A 41 -4.99 -0.98 -10.81
CA LYS A 41 -4.90 -2.07 -11.79
C LYS A 41 -3.46 -2.40 -12.12
N ASP A 42 -2.64 -1.36 -12.26
CA ASP A 42 -1.23 -1.58 -12.55
C ASP A 42 -0.53 -2.25 -11.38
N PHE A 43 -0.88 -1.86 -10.17
CA PHE A 43 -0.29 -2.47 -8.99
C PHE A 43 -0.58 -3.96 -8.95
N GLN A 44 -1.83 -4.34 -9.17
CA GLN A 44 -2.19 -5.76 -9.12
C GLN A 44 -1.50 -6.56 -10.21
N ARG A 45 -1.29 -5.94 -11.36
CA ARG A 45 -0.61 -6.61 -12.46
C ARG A 45 0.87 -6.80 -12.16
N GLN A 46 1.50 -5.79 -11.59
CA GLN A 46 2.93 -5.82 -11.35
C GLN A 46 3.31 -6.63 -10.12
N TYR A 47 2.46 -6.64 -9.12
CA TYR A 47 2.77 -7.27 -7.84
C TYR A 47 1.67 -8.24 -7.42
N PRO A 48 1.48 -9.31 -8.18
CA PRO A 48 0.40 -10.25 -7.88
C PRO A 48 0.59 -11.01 -6.58
N ASP A 49 1.83 -11.09 -6.11
CA ASP A 49 2.14 -11.82 -4.86
C ASP A 49 2.23 -10.90 -3.66
N SER A 50 1.80 -9.66 -3.79
CA SER A 50 1.88 -8.73 -2.68
C SER A 50 0.97 -9.16 -1.52
N GLN A 51 1.39 -8.82 -0.32
CA GLN A 51 0.62 -9.10 0.89
C GLN A 51 0.41 -7.82 1.66
N TRP A 52 -0.78 -7.65 2.20
CA TRP A 52 -1.13 -6.45 2.94
C TRP A 52 -1.17 -6.74 4.41
N GLY A 53 -0.57 -5.85 5.19
CA GLY A 53 -0.58 -5.98 6.62
C GLY A 53 -1.60 -5.06 7.26
N GLN A 54 -1.35 -4.73 8.51
CA GLN A 54 -2.29 -3.97 9.31
C GLN A 54 -2.34 -2.51 8.88
N ARG A 55 -3.51 -1.92 8.97
CA ARG A 55 -3.67 -0.50 8.71
C ARG A 55 -3.08 0.30 9.86
N LEU A 56 -2.39 1.37 9.53
CA LEU A 56 -1.77 2.23 10.53
C LEU A 56 -2.66 3.44 10.81
N PRO A 57 -2.58 3.99 12.03
CA PRO A 57 -3.34 5.20 12.33
C PRO A 57 -2.80 6.38 11.54
N ALA A 58 -3.67 7.32 11.26
CA ALA A 58 -3.28 8.50 10.51
C ALA A 58 -2.32 9.35 11.34
N PRO A 59 -1.26 9.86 10.74
CA PRO A 59 -0.29 10.65 11.49
C PRO A 59 -0.89 11.91 12.12
N SER A 60 -1.87 12.48 11.46
CA SER A 60 -2.46 13.71 11.95
C SER A 60 -3.26 13.53 13.23
N ASP A 61 -3.49 12.31 13.63
CA ASP A 61 -4.27 12.06 14.83
C ASP A 61 -3.45 12.10 16.10
N THR A 62 -2.19 12.33 15.99
CA THR A 62 -1.34 12.26 17.15
C THR A 62 -1.24 13.59 17.81
N ARG A 63 -2.18 14.23 18.04
CA ARG A 63 -2.00 15.50 18.58
C ARG A 63 -2.49 15.61 19.88
#